data_dea8208b0306cc6f40c1c71cd161bac7
#
_entry.id   dea8208b0306cc6f40c1c71cd161bac7
#
_cell.length_a   1.000
_cell.length_b   1.000
_cell.length_c   1.000
_cell.angle_alpha   90.00
_cell.angle_beta   90.00
_cell.angle_gamma   90.00
#
_symmetry.space_group_name_H-M   'P 1'
#
loop_
_entity.id
_entity.type
_entity.pdbx_description
1 polymer ?
#
loop_
_entity_poly.entity_id
_entity_poly.type
_entity_poly.pdbx_seq_one_letter_code
_entity_poly.pdbx_strand_id
1 'polypeptide(L)'
;LAVDDLNDWVGCLGGHPQAKTPHIDRLAKRGGRFERAYCQYPLCGPSRASFMTGMYPDQSLIHRNAILIRKHLPDVVTMSQHFKNHGYDATRIGKIYHYNVPKDIGNDGHDDPASWSHTFNPRGRDKTEEAKVFSLRPGSYGGTLSWLAADGTDEEQTDGIAATEAGKRLEQFAKTKQPF
;
A
#
# COMPACT_ATOMS: atom_id res chain seq x y z
N LEU A 1 6.72 -3.35 -2.47
CA LEU A 1 6.20 -1.99 -2.33
C LEU A 1 4.96 -1.84 -3.20
N ALA A 2 3.84 -1.44 -2.60
CA ALA A 2 2.62 -1.08 -3.32
C ALA A 2 2.39 0.42 -3.15
N VAL A 3 2.19 1.14 -4.25
CA VAL A 3 1.86 2.57 -4.26
C VAL A 3 0.44 2.71 -4.77
N ASP A 4 -0.44 3.28 -3.95
CA ASP A 4 -1.85 3.44 -4.28
C ASP A 4 -2.02 4.58 -5.30
N ASP A 5 -2.91 4.40 -6.25
CA ASP A 5 -3.28 5.41 -7.26
C ASP A 5 -2.09 5.98 -8.08
N LEU A 6 -0.96 5.29 -8.13
CA LEU A 6 0.18 5.68 -8.94
C LEU A 6 -0.15 5.49 -10.42
N ASN A 7 -0.10 6.57 -11.18
CA ASN A 7 -0.18 6.56 -12.64
C ASN A 7 1.23 6.56 -13.27
N ASP A 8 1.37 6.95 -14.52
CA ASP A 8 2.63 7.03 -15.25
C ASP A 8 3.51 8.25 -14.89
N TRP A 9 3.16 9.01 -13.85
CA TRP A 9 3.91 10.21 -13.41
C TRP A 9 5.17 9.85 -12.62
N VAL A 10 5.95 8.96 -13.17
CA VAL A 10 7.27 8.57 -12.67
C VAL A 10 8.31 8.74 -13.78
N GLY A 11 9.53 9.11 -13.41
CA GLY A 11 10.57 9.48 -14.37
C GLY A 11 10.86 8.41 -15.40
N CYS A 12 10.96 7.15 -15.00
CA CYS A 12 11.25 6.03 -15.90
C CYS A 12 10.13 5.71 -16.92
N LEU A 13 8.91 6.20 -16.70
CA LEU A 13 7.79 6.10 -17.64
C LEU A 13 7.61 7.36 -18.50
N GLY A 14 8.15 8.50 -18.05
CA GLY A 14 8.12 9.75 -18.80
C GLY A 14 6.76 10.44 -18.83
N GLY A 15 5.83 10.07 -17.96
CA GLY A 15 4.44 10.55 -17.98
C GLY A 15 4.24 12.00 -17.55
N HIS A 16 5.19 12.59 -16.82
CA HIS A 16 5.11 14.00 -16.42
C HIS A 16 6.48 14.66 -16.32
N PRO A 17 6.68 15.85 -16.95
CA PRO A 17 8.00 16.48 -17.03
C PRO A 17 8.54 17.01 -15.68
N GLN A 18 7.67 17.27 -14.73
CA GLN A 18 8.05 17.75 -13.39
C GLN A 18 8.19 16.62 -12.36
N ALA A 19 7.88 15.37 -12.71
CA ALA A 19 8.02 14.24 -11.79
C ALA A 19 9.50 13.95 -11.52
N LYS A 20 9.86 13.86 -10.23
CA LYS A 20 11.20 13.55 -9.76
C LYS A 20 11.16 12.30 -8.90
N THR A 21 11.50 11.16 -9.49
CA THR A 21 11.44 9.85 -8.84
C THR A 21 12.79 9.11 -8.91
N PRO A 22 13.89 9.71 -8.39
CA PRO A 22 15.25 9.19 -8.64
C PRO A 22 15.47 7.78 -8.10
N HIS A 23 14.79 7.40 -7.02
CA HIS A 23 14.92 6.07 -6.42
C HIS A 23 14.16 5.00 -7.23
N ILE A 24 12.95 5.32 -7.70
CA ILE A 24 12.17 4.45 -8.60
C ILE A 24 12.92 4.28 -9.93
N ASP A 25 13.43 5.37 -10.49
CA ASP A 25 14.20 5.37 -11.75
C ASP A 25 15.47 4.53 -11.63
N ARG A 26 16.18 4.61 -10.49
CA ARG A 26 17.34 3.77 -10.21
C ARG A 26 16.98 2.29 -10.11
N LEU A 27 15.85 1.96 -9.48
CA LEU A 27 15.35 0.59 -9.41
C LEU A 27 15.00 0.06 -10.81
N ALA A 28 14.30 0.85 -11.61
CA ALA A 28 13.94 0.50 -12.99
C ALA A 28 15.16 0.22 -13.88
N LYS A 29 16.29 0.96 -13.67
CA LYS A 29 17.55 0.73 -14.38
C LYS A 29 18.25 -0.58 -14.00
N ARG A 30 17.97 -1.13 -12.83
CA ARG A 30 18.61 -2.35 -12.29
C ARG A 30 17.76 -3.60 -12.46
N GLY A 31 16.48 -3.44 -12.67
CA GLY A 31 15.49 -4.51 -12.71
C GLY A 31 14.74 -4.60 -14.04
N GLY A 32 13.72 -5.41 -14.06
CA GLY A 32 12.76 -5.49 -15.16
C GLY A 32 11.65 -4.45 -14.99
N ARG A 33 11.32 -3.75 -16.08
CA ARG A 33 10.18 -2.84 -16.14
C ARG A 33 9.08 -3.45 -16.99
N PHE A 34 7.90 -3.63 -16.41
CA PHE A 34 6.72 -4.11 -17.11
C PHE A 34 5.89 -2.91 -17.57
N GLU A 35 5.87 -2.66 -18.86
CA GLU A 35 5.16 -1.52 -19.44
C GLU A 35 3.66 -1.75 -19.61
N ARG A 36 3.23 -3.01 -19.55
CA ARG A 36 1.82 -3.42 -19.71
C ARG A 36 1.39 -4.30 -18.55
N ALA A 37 1.48 -3.76 -17.33
CA ALA A 37 0.95 -4.39 -16.14
C ALA A 37 -0.44 -3.83 -15.84
N TYR A 38 -1.41 -4.73 -15.60
CA TYR A 38 -2.81 -4.37 -15.40
C TYR A 38 -3.32 -4.89 -14.07
N CYS A 39 -4.09 -4.07 -13.35
CA CYS A 39 -4.83 -4.55 -12.19
C CYS A 39 -6.06 -5.34 -12.63
N GLN A 40 -6.52 -6.28 -11.80
CA GLN A 40 -7.66 -7.14 -12.13
C GLN A 40 -9.01 -6.44 -11.93
N TYR A 41 -9.03 -5.29 -11.28
CA TYR A 41 -10.25 -4.52 -11.04
C TYR A 41 -9.92 -3.05 -10.77
N PRO A 42 -10.65 -2.08 -11.34
CA PRO A 42 -10.36 -0.65 -11.19
C PRO A 42 -10.89 -0.09 -9.85
N LEU A 43 -10.69 -0.83 -8.76
CA LEU A 43 -11.08 -0.43 -7.41
C LEU A 43 -10.17 -1.12 -6.39
N CYS A 44 -9.74 -0.39 -5.35
CA CYS A 44 -8.72 -0.82 -4.38
C CYS A 44 -9.01 -2.18 -3.73
N GLY A 45 -10.18 -2.37 -3.12
CA GLY A 45 -10.52 -3.60 -2.40
C GLY A 45 -10.49 -4.85 -3.28
N PRO A 46 -11.25 -4.89 -4.38
CA PRO A 46 -11.25 -6.02 -5.32
C PRO A 46 -9.88 -6.30 -5.93
N SER A 47 -9.16 -5.26 -6.37
CA SER A 47 -7.80 -5.41 -6.92
C SER A 47 -6.85 -6.02 -5.89
N ARG A 48 -6.88 -5.52 -4.65
CA ARG A 48 -6.05 -6.02 -3.54
C ARG A 48 -6.43 -7.44 -3.14
N ALA A 49 -7.72 -7.75 -3.07
CA ALA A 49 -8.19 -9.12 -2.87
C ALA A 49 -7.65 -10.06 -3.94
N SER A 50 -7.67 -9.64 -5.20
CA SER A 50 -7.21 -10.45 -6.32
C SER A 50 -5.72 -10.78 -6.23
N PHE A 51 -4.84 -9.80 -6.03
CA PHE A 51 -3.41 -10.10 -5.95
C PHE A 51 -3.01 -10.85 -4.66
N MET A 52 -3.75 -10.66 -3.57
CA MET A 52 -3.48 -11.37 -2.31
C MET A 52 -3.98 -12.82 -2.31
N THR A 53 -5.04 -13.12 -3.04
CA THR A 53 -5.64 -14.47 -3.10
C THR A 53 -5.27 -15.26 -4.35
N GLY A 54 -4.80 -14.59 -5.41
CA GLY A 54 -4.61 -15.17 -6.73
C GLY A 54 -5.92 -15.47 -7.48
N MET A 55 -7.06 -15.03 -6.95
CA MET A 55 -8.38 -15.25 -7.56
C MET A 55 -8.81 -14.03 -8.36
N TYR A 56 -9.41 -14.27 -9.53
CA TYR A 56 -10.08 -13.18 -10.25
C TYR A 56 -11.31 -12.68 -9.47
N PRO A 57 -11.69 -11.40 -9.64
CA PRO A 57 -12.86 -10.84 -8.96
C PRO A 57 -14.17 -11.63 -9.22
N ASP A 58 -14.34 -12.19 -10.42
CA ASP A 58 -15.50 -13.02 -10.76
C ASP A 58 -15.51 -14.38 -10.05
N GLN A 59 -14.35 -14.88 -9.65
CA GLN A 59 -14.21 -16.10 -8.86
C GLN A 59 -14.41 -15.82 -7.36
N SER A 60 -13.81 -14.75 -6.89
CA SER A 60 -13.88 -14.36 -5.48
C SER A 60 -15.18 -13.66 -5.10
N LEU A 61 -15.92 -13.11 -6.08
CA LEU A 61 -17.12 -12.25 -5.93
C LEU A 61 -16.88 -11.01 -5.05
N ILE A 62 -15.62 -10.60 -4.92
CA ILE A 62 -15.24 -9.38 -4.19
C ILE A 62 -15.20 -8.22 -5.18
N HIS A 63 -16.29 -7.46 -5.28
CA HIS A 63 -16.45 -6.35 -6.21
C HIS A 63 -16.58 -4.98 -5.53
N ARG A 64 -16.44 -4.91 -4.20
CA ARG A 64 -16.62 -3.66 -3.42
C ARG A 64 -15.57 -3.54 -2.32
N ASN A 65 -15.21 -2.32 -2.00
CA ASN A 65 -14.28 -2.01 -0.91
C ASN A 65 -14.76 -2.47 0.48
N ALA A 66 -16.07 -2.52 0.69
CA ALA A 66 -16.66 -2.93 1.96
C ALA A 66 -16.61 -4.44 2.26
N ILE A 67 -16.20 -5.26 1.28
CA ILE A 67 -16.13 -6.71 1.47
C ILE A 67 -14.81 -7.08 2.14
N LEU A 68 -14.89 -7.62 3.34
CA LEU A 68 -13.72 -8.12 4.09
C LEU A 68 -13.35 -9.51 3.57
N ILE A 69 -12.11 -9.66 3.08
CA ILE A 69 -11.63 -10.91 2.47
C ILE A 69 -11.92 -12.11 3.38
N ARG A 70 -11.46 -12.08 4.62
CA ARG A 70 -11.56 -13.21 5.53
C ARG A 70 -13.00 -13.58 5.90
N LYS A 71 -13.90 -12.59 5.97
CA LYS A 71 -15.33 -12.87 6.22
C LYS A 71 -16.03 -13.46 5.01
N HIS A 72 -15.60 -13.07 3.82
CA HIS A 72 -16.21 -13.53 2.57
C HIS A 72 -15.63 -14.88 2.08
N LEU A 73 -14.32 -15.07 2.27
CA LEU A 73 -13.55 -16.25 1.91
C LEU A 73 -12.82 -16.77 3.16
N PRO A 74 -13.52 -17.42 4.11
CA PRO A 74 -12.93 -17.76 5.42
C PRO A 74 -11.73 -18.71 5.32
N ASP A 75 -11.72 -19.62 4.35
CA ASP A 75 -10.71 -20.66 4.19
C ASP A 75 -9.60 -20.29 3.20
N VAL A 76 -9.65 -19.08 2.60
CA VAL A 76 -8.62 -18.67 1.64
C VAL A 76 -7.26 -18.50 2.31
N VAL A 77 -6.24 -19.07 1.70
CA VAL A 77 -4.84 -18.80 2.08
C VAL A 77 -4.32 -17.69 1.19
N THR A 78 -4.04 -16.53 1.79
CA THR A 78 -3.49 -15.39 1.05
C THR A 78 -2.01 -15.57 0.76
N MET A 79 -1.46 -14.83 -0.19
CA MET A 79 -0.05 -14.88 -0.56
C MET A 79 0.84 -14.71 0.68
N SER A 80 0.63 -13.69 1.48
CA SER A 80 1.43 -13.45 2.69
C SER A 80 1.23 -14.56 3.74
N GLN A 81 0.00 -15.05 3.90
CA GLN A 81 -0.28 -16.19 4.78
C GLN A 81 0.44 -17.45 4.33
N HIS A 82 0.52 -17.68 3.02
CA HIS A 82 1.25 -18.82 2.47
C HIS A 82 2.73 -18.76 2.85
N PHE A 83 3.40 -17.62 2.64
CA PHE A 83 4.79 -17.45 3.05
C PHE A 83 4.97 -17.62 4.56
N LYS A 84 4.10 -17.00 5.37
CA LYS A 84 4.10 -17.15 6.83
C LYS A 84 3.98 -18.60 7.26
N ASN A 85 3.09 -19.38 6.65
CA ASN A 85 2.90 -20.81 6.93
C ASN A 85 4.13 -21.65 6.56
N HIS A 86 5.04 -21.12 5.73
CA HIS A 86 6.28 -21.77 5.32
C HIS A 86 7.52 -21.16 6.01
N GLY A 87 7.34 -20.51 7.14
CA GLY A 87 8.44 -20.05 8.00
C GLY A 87 9.01 -18.67 7.65
N TYR A 88 8.38 -17.93 6.73
CA TYR A 88 8.75 -16.55 6.44
C TYR A 88 8.17 -15.59 7.51
N ASP A 89 8.88 -14.51 7.77
CA ASP A 89 8.29 -13.36 8.46
C ASP A 89 7.51 -12.53 7.47
N ALA A 90 6.19 -12.51 7.62
CA ALA A 90 5.30 -11.72 6.79
C ALA A 90 4.89 -10.44 7.55
N THR A 91 5.62 -9.38 7.33
CA THR A 91 5.37 -8.07 7.97
C THR A 91 4.66 -7.11 7.02
N ARG A 92 3.56 -6.50 7.50
CA ARG A 92 2.85 -5.41 6.81
C ARG A 92 3.21 -4.06 7.41
N ILE A 93 3.48 -3.09 6.54
CA ILE A 93 3.65 -1.68 6.89
C ILE A 93 2.68 -0.86 6.04
N GLY A 94 1.78 -0.14 6.69
CA GLY A 94 0.77 0.68 6.01
C GLY A 94 -0.31 -0.15 5.29
N LYS A 95 -0.86 0.43 4.22
CA LYS A 95 -2.02 -0.10 3.50
C LYS A 95 -1.63 -1.23 2.52
N ILE A 96 -2.05 -2.45 2.81
CA ILE A 96 -2.03 -3.58 1.85
C ILE A 96 -3.45 -4.02 1.51
N TYR A 97 -4.27 -4.37 2.49
CA TYR A 97 -5.71 -4.50 2.28
C TYR A 97 -6.39 -3.13 2.21
N HIS A 98 -7.65 -3.11 1.82
CA HIS A 98 -8.33 -1.84 1.70
C HIS A 98 -8.55 -1.17 3.06
N TYR A 99 -8.23 0.10 3.14
CA TYR A 99 -8.77 1.02 4.13
C TYR A 99 -9.01 2.40 3.49
N ASN A 100 -9.87 3.20 4.11
CA ASN A 100 -10.21 4.51 3.59
C ASN A 100 -9.09 5.52 3.92
N VAL A 101 -8.64 6.25 2.93
CA VAL A 101 -7.67 7.34 3.09
C VAL A 101 -8.43 8.66 2.98
N PRO A 102 -8.22 9.60 3.88
CA PRO A 102 -7.32 9.60 5.04
C PRO A 102 -7.93 9.03 6.34
N LYS A 103 -9.18 8.59 6.32
CA LYS A 103 -9.95 8.24 7.53
C LYS A 103 -9.26 7.19 8.40
N ASP A 104 -8.75 6.12 7.77
CA ASP A 104 -8.21 4.95 8.48
C ASP A 104 -6.68 4.98 8.62
N ILE A 105 -6.00 6.08 8.25
CA ILE A 105 -4.55 6.25 8.48
C ILE A 105 -4.25 6.06 9.98
N GLY A 106 -3.29 5.18 10.27
CA GLY A 106 -2.91 4.81 11.64
C GLY A 106 -3.74 3.67 12.24
N ASN A 107 -4.65 3.06 11.47
CA ASN A 107 -5.48 1.93 11.89
C ASN A 107 -5.28 0.72 10.96
N ASP A 108 -5.80 -0.45 11.37
CA ASP A 108 -5.73 -1.66 10.55
C ASP A 108 -6.69 -1.63 9.35
N GLY A 109 -7.77 -0.85 9.40
CA GLY A 109 -8.79 -0.81 8.36
C GLY A 109 -9.46 -2.17 8.14
N HIS A 110 -9.52 -2.60 6.88
CA HIS A 110 -10.08 -3.90 6.47
C HIS A 110 -9.01 -4.99 6.39
N ASP A 111 -8.04 -4.99 7.31
CA ASP A 111 -6.92 -5.93 7.29
C ASP A 111 -7.34 -7.39 7.50
N ASP A 112 -6.44 -8.30 7.15
CA ASP A 112 -6.54 -9.73 7.43
C ASP A 112 -5.41 -10.17 8.37
N PRO A 113 -5.65 -10.27 9.69
CA PRO A 113 -4.62 -10.64 10.66
C PRO A 113 -3.98 -12.01 10.39
N ALA A 114 -4.68 -12.93 9.75
CA ALA A 114 -4.13 -14.23 9.40
C ALA A 114 -2.95 -14.15 8.41
N SER A 115 -2.93 -13.09 7.60
CA SER A 115 -1.89 -12.85 6.59
C SER A 115 -0.52 -12.48 7.17
N TRP A 116 -0.45 -12.00 8.42
CA TRP A 116 0.74 -11.31 8.92
C TRP A 116 1.35 -11.95 10.16
N SER A 117 2.67 -11.85 10.28
CA SER A 117 3.41 -12.06 11.52
C SER A 117 3.38 -10.80 12.37
N HIS A 118 3.58 -9.66 11.73
CA HIS A 118 3.61 -8.34 12.35
C HIS A 118 2.90 -7.31 11.47
N THR A 119 2.31 -6.30 12.09
CA THR A 119 1.69 -5.16 11.40
C THR A 119 2.20 -3.85 12.01
N PHE A 120 2.37 -2.85 11.17
CA PHE A 120 2.68 -1.49 11.58
C PHE A 120 1.80 -0.51 10.83
N ASN A 121 1.11 0.36 11.57
CA ASN A 121 0.19 1.36 11.03
C ASN A 121 0.79 2.75 11.19
N PRO A 122 1.52 3.26 10.19
CA PRO A 122 2.12 4.59 10.27
C PRO A 122 1.03 5.65 10.35
N ARG A 123 1.32 6.70 11.12
CA ARG A 123 0.46 7.88 11.21
C ARG A 123 1.35 9.10 11.39
N GLY A 124 1.40 9.91 10.40
CA GLY A 124 2.25 11.10 10.37
C GLY A 124 1.51 12.40 10.58
N ARG A 125 2.23 13.47 10.38
CA ARG A 125 1.79 14.84 10.47
C ARG A 125 0.69 15.17 9.45
N ASP A 126 0.77 14.62 8.23
CA ASP A 126 -0.24 14.70 7.18
C ASP A 126 -1.63 14.32 7.70
N LYS A 127 -1.73 13.33 8.59
CA LYS A 127 -2.99 12.95 9.22
C LYS A 127 -3.46 13.96 10.28
N THR A 128 -2.55 14.53 11.06
CA THR A 128 -2.89 15.53 12.07
C THR A 128 -3.23 16.88 11.46
N GLU A 129 -2.67 17.19 10.30
CA GLU A 129 -2.88 18.42 9.55
C GLU A 129 -3.93 18.29 8.43
N GLU A 130 -4.71 17.23 8.43
CA GLU A 130 -5.74 16.92 7.43
C GLU A 130 -6.68 18.11 7.14
N ALA A 131 -6.98 18.92 8.15
CA ALA A 131 -7.82 20.11 7.98
C ALA A 131 -7.20 21.19 7.06
N LYS A 132 -5.88 21.14 6.82
CA LYS A 132 -5.17 22.06 5.91
C LYS A 132 -5.20 21.59 4.45
N VAL A 133 -5.62 20.36 4.19
CA VAL A 133 -5.65 19.78 2.85
C VAL A 133 -6.65 20.53 1.98
N PHE A 134 -6.18 21.07 0.87
CA PHE A 134 -7.08 21.58 -0.17
C PHE A 134 -7.78 20.41 -0.87
N SER A 135 -9.07 20.55 -1.13
CA SER A 135 -9.84 19.60 -1.92
C SER A 135 -10.76 20.34 -2.87
N LEU A 136 -10.88 19.86 -4.09
CA LEU A 136 -11.87 20.38 -5.06
C LEU A 136 -13.32 20.23 -4.57
N ARG A 137 -13.53 19.28 -3.66
CA ARG A 137 -14.81 19.11 -2.95
C ARG A 137 -14.57 19.23 -1.46
N PRO A 138 -14.87 20.39 -0.85
CA PRO A 138 -14.59 20.65 0.56
C PRO A 138 -15.11 19.52 1.47
N GLY A 139 -14.23 19.06 2.38
CA GLY A 139 -14.53 17.96 3.30
C GLY A 139 -14.51 16.55 2.69
N SER A 140 -14.21 16.43 1.40
CA SER A 140 -14.06 15.14 0.74
C SER A 140 -12.60 14.91 0.35
N TYR A 141 -11.95 13.93 0.96
CA TYR A 141 -10.56 13.57 0.71
C TYR A 141 -10.47 12.14 0.19
N GLY A 142 -9.37 11.81 -0.47
CA GLY A 142 -9.09 10.45 -0.95
C GLY A 142 -9.82 10.03 -2.23
N GLY A 143 -11.07 10.43 -2.43
CA GLY A 143 -11.83 10.16 -3.66
C GLY A 143 -11.97 11.38 -4.58
N THR A 144 -11.39 12.51 -4.19
CA THR A 144 -11.42 13.78 -4.92
C THR A 144 -10.01 14.32 -4.98
N LEU A 145 -9.64 15.00 -6.07
CA LEU A 145 -8.33 15.65 -6.17
C LEU A 145 -8.13 16.60 -5.00
N SER A 146 -7.14 16.27 -4.19
CA SER A 146 -6.80 16.99 -2.98
C SER A 146 -5.30 16.97 -2.77
N TRP A 147 -4.73 18.02 -2.21
CA TRP A 147 -3.31 18.14 -1.96
C TRP A 147 -3.00 19.08 -0.81
N LEU A 148 -1.80 18.93 -0.27
CA LEU A 148 -1.20 19.84 0.70
C LEU A 148 0.30 19.93 0.42
N ALA A 149 0.82 21.14 0.25
CA ALA A 149 2.25 21.39 0.38
C ALA A 149 2.56 21.43 1.88
N ALA A 150 2.88 20.29 2.46
CA ALA A 150 3.12 20.15 3.88
C ALA A 150 4.49 20.74 4.27
N ASP A 151 4.54 21.40 5.42
CA ASP A 151 5.80 21.77 6.05
C ASP A 151 6.43 20.56 6.76
N GLY A 152 7.72 20.69 7.13
CA GLY A 152 8.44 19.66 7.87
C GLY A 152 9.25 18.73 6.97
N THR A 153 9.65 17.58 7.53
CA THR A 153 10.49 16.60 6.84
C THR A 153 9.67 15.42 6.36
N ASP A 154 10.25 14.61 5.46
CA ASP A 154 9.61 13.38 4.97
C ASP A 154 9.34 12.40 6.11
N GLU A 155 10.23 12.33 7.11
CA GLU A 155 10.12 11.43 8.26
C GLU A 155 8.96 11.77 9.20
N GLU A 156 8.39 12.97 9.09
CA GLU A 156 7.20 13.38 9.84
C GLU A 156 5.89 12.95 9.15
N GLN A 157 5.95 12.61 7.87
CA GLN A 157 4.79 12.22 7.08
C GLN A 157 4.50 10.71 7.19
N THR A 158 3.27 10.30 6.96
CA THR A 158 2.85 8.89 7.08
C THR A 158 3.70 7.96 6.22
N ASP A 159 3.95 8.30 4.95
CA ASP A 159 4.74 7.47 4.06
C ASP A 159 6.24 7.50 4.39
N GLY A 160 6.77 8.61 4.89
CA GLY A 160 8.14 8.70 5.38
C GLY A 160 8.38 7.84 6.62
N ILE A 161 7.42 7.84 7.56
CA ILE A 161 7.41 6.94 8.72
C ILE A 161 7.37 5.48 8.26
N ALA A 162 6.53 5.15 7.27
CA ALA A 162 6.45 3.81 6.68
C ALA A 162 7.78 3.38 6.05
N ALA A 163 8.42 4.26 5.28
CA ALA A 163 9.70 4.01 4.64
C ALA A 163 10.82 3.78 5.67
N THR A 164 10.84 4.61 6.73
CA THR A 164 11.80 4.46 7.83
C THR A 164 11.64 3.13 8.56
N GLU A 165 10.40 2.72 8.87
CA GLU A 165 10.13 1.44 9.51
C GLU A 165 10.51 0.27 8.58
N ALA A 166 10.22 0.36 7.29
CA ALA A 166 10.63 -0.64 6.31
C ALA A 166 12.16 -0.81 6.28
N GLY A 167 12.91 0.29 6.28
CA GLY A 167 14.37 0.27 6.36
C GLY A 167 14.88 -0.44 7.61
N LYS A 168 14.34 -0.10 8.78
CA LYS A 168 14.69 -0.75 10.06
C LYS A 168 14.41 -2.25 10.04
N ARG A 169 13.26 -2.68 9.50
CA ARG A 169 12.91 -4.11 9.39
C ARG A 169 13.86 -4.85 8.47
N LEU A 170 14.18 -4.28 7.31
CA LEU A 170 15.13 -4.87 6.37
C LEU A 170 16.53 -5.02 7.00
N GLU A 171 17.01 -4.02 7.74
CA GLU A 171 18.27 -4.11 8.48
C GLU A 171 18.24 -5.19 9.57
N GLN A 172 17.12 -5.35 10.25
CA GLN A 172 16.91 -6.39 11.24
C GLN A 172 16.93 -7.77 10.59
N PHE A 173 16.18 -7.98 9.51
CA PHE A 173 16.13 -9.25 8.80
C PHE A 173 17.46 -9.63 8.17
N ALA A 174 18.23 -8.66 7.68
CA ALA A 174 19.58 -8.90 7.16
C ALA A 174 20.54 -9.50 8.22
N LYS A 175 20.27 -9.34 9.50
CA LYS A 175 21.06 -9.90 10.61
C LYS A 175 20.58 -11.28 11.04
N THR A 176 19.45 -11.73 10.56
CA THR A 176 18.86 -13.03 10.89
C THR A 176 19.02 -14.00 9.72
N LYS A 177 18.86 -15.28 9.99
CA LYS A 177 18.78 -16.32 8.93
C LYS A 177 17.33 -16.65 8.57
N GLN A 178 16.37 -16.01 9.21
CA GLN A 178 14.96 -16.23 8.94
C GLN A 178 14.58 -15.57 7.60
N PRO A 179 13.91 -16.27 6.70
CA PRO A 179 13.42 -15.67 5.46
C PRO A 179 12.28 -14.70 5.75
N PHE A 180 12.15 -13.66 4.90
CA PHE A 180 11.15 -12.61 5.01
C PHE A 180 10.64 -12.16 3.63
#